data_290c9f451a184e7f0eeebedb029d5c47
#
_entry.id   290c9f451a184e7f0eeebedb029d5c47
#
_cell.length_a   1.000
_cell.length_b   1.000
_cell.length_c   1.000
_cell.angle_alpha   90.00
_cell.angle_beta   90.00
_cell.angle_gamma   90.00
#
_symmetry.space_group_name_H-M   'P 1'
#
loop_
_entity.id
_entity.type
_entity.pdbx_description
1 polymer ?
#
loop_
_entity_poly.entity_id
_entity_poly.type
_entity_poly.pdbx_seq_one_letter_code
_entity_poly.pdbx_strand_id
1 'polypeptide(L)'
;MMDVNLTSVFLTFQQALAAGMLKRGEGRLVAVVSTAGLKGYAYVSAYAAAKHGVIGLTRSLALELAETAITVNAVCPGFTLTPMLERSIENIMNKTGKSRQEAEAALTAGNPQGRFVLPEEVAQAVMYLCGPHSGSITGQALSVSGGEI
;
A
#
# COMPACT_ATOMS: atom_id res chain seq x y z
N MET A 1 -12.60 4.10 -9.61
CA MET A 1 -11.16 3.79 -9.34
C MET A 1 -10.55 4.83 -8.42
N MET A 2 -10.55 6.13 -8.79
CA MET A 2 -10.00 7.22 -7.96
C MET A 2 -10.71 7.31 -6.60
N ASP A 3 -12.02 7.31 -6.58
CA ASP A 3 -12.80 7.48 -5.34
C ASP A 3 -12.47 6.43 -4.28
N VAL A 4 -12.35 5.15 -4.68
CA VAL A 4 -12.08 4.04 -3.75
C VAL A 4 -10.61 3.96 -3.34
N ASN A 5 -9.67 4.36 -4.21
CA ASN A 5 -8.23 4.13 -3.96
C ASN A 5 -7.46 5.38 -3.55
N LEU A 6 -8.03 6.58 -3.68
CA LEU A 6 -7.40 7.83 -3.29
C LEU A 6 -8.32 8.68 -2.42
N THR A 7 -9.51 9.06 -2.94
CA THR A 7 -10.43 9.95 -2.22
C THR A 7 -10.85 9.37 -0.87
N SER A 8 -11.12 8.06 -0.81
CA SER A 8 -11.49 7.39 0.44
C SER A 8 -10.38 7.47 1.50
N VAL A 9 -9.11 7.33 1.10
CA VAL A 9 -7.97 7.43 2.02
C VAL A 9 -7.84 8.87 2.54
N PHE A 10 -7.93 9.86 1.63
CA PHE A 10 -7.92 11.27 2.01
C PHE A 10 -9.01 11.59 3.03
N LEU A 11 -10.26 11.22 2.75
CA LEU A 11 -11.39 11.47 3.65
C LEU A 11 -11.24 10.73 4.99
N THR A 12 -10.73 9.49 4.97
CA THR A 12 -10.48 8.73 6.20
C THR A 12 -9.45 9.41 7.09
N PHE A 13 -8.33 9.85 6.52
CA PHE A 13 -7.30 10.57 7.26
C PHE A 13 -7.81 11.91 7.79
N GLN A 14 -8.52 12.67 6.94
CA GLN A 14 -9.14 13.94 7.35
C GLN A 14 -10.10 13.74 8.53
N GLN A 15 -10.96 12.73 8.48
CA GLN A 15 -11.90 12.44 9.56
C GLN A 15 -11.20 11.97 10.84
N ALA A 16 -10.17 11.14 10.73
CA ALA A 16 -9.40 10.70 11.90
C ALA A 16 -8.72 11.89 12.60
N LEU A 17 -8.15 12.80 11.84
CA LEU A 17 -7.54 14.04 12.36
C LEU A 17 -8.60 14.94 13.04
N ALA A 18 -9.72 15.17 12.37
CA ALA A 18 -10.82 16.01 12.88
C ALA A 18 -11.50 15.40 14.11
N ALA A 19 -11.65 14.07 14.18
CA ALA A 19 -12.29 13.36 15.29
C ALA A 19 -11.48 13.36 16.60
N GLY A 20 -10.43 14.14 16.68
CA GLY A 20 -9.69 14.39 17.91
C GLY A 20 -8.22 13.97 17.90
N MET A 21 -7.72 13.36 16.83
CA MET A 21 -6.30 13.01 16.72
C MET A 21 -5.42 14.27 16.79
N LEU A 22 -5.78 15.33 16.05
CA LEU A 22 -5.10 16.63 16.13
C LEU A 22 -5.13 17.24 17.54
N LYS A 23 -6.28 17.14 18.23
CA LYS A 23 -6.41 17.66 19.59
C LYS A 23 -5.52 16.90 20.60
N ARG A 24 -5.38 15.59 20.42
CA ARG A 24 -4.48 14.78 21.27
C ARG A 24 -3.01 15.04 20.93
N GLY A 25 -2.72 15.43 19.68
CA GLY A 25 -1.37 15.64 19.18
C GLY A 25 -0.56 14.35 18.98
N GLU A 26 -1.21 13.18 19.04
CA GLU A 26 -0.56 11.88 18.87
C GLU A 26 -1.43 10.92 18.05
N GLY A 27 -0.81 10.06 17.26
CA GLY A 27 -1.50 9.07 16.45
C GLY A 27 -0.62 8.44 15.38
N ARG A 28 -1.19 7.44 14.72
CA ARG A 28 -0.56 6.73 13.59
C ARG A 28 -1.57 6.62 12.45
N LEU A 29 -1.23 7.21 11.31
CA LEU A 29 -1.98 7.08 10.06
C LEU A 29 -1.16 6.20 9.13
N VAL A 30 -1.67 5.02 8.81
CA VAL A 30 -0.98 4.07 7.92
C VAL A 30 -1.93 3.66 6.80
N ALA A 31 -1.54 3.95 5.56
CA ALA A 31 -2.27 3.52 4.38
C ALA A 31 -1.67 2.24 3.81
N VAL A 32 -2.49 1.23 3.51
CA VAL A 32 -2.06 0.09 2.68
C VAL A 32 -2.27 0.47 1.22
N VAL A 33 -1.17 0.65 0.50
CA VAL A 33 -1.15 1.19 -0.86
C VAL A 33 -0.92 0.08 -1.89
N SER A 34 0.24 -0.03 -2.46
CA SER A 34 0.72 -1.05 -3.43
C SER A 34 2.09 -0.65 -3.96
N THR A 35 2.87 -1.59 -4.48
CA THR A 35 4.03 -1.29 -5.36
C THR A 35 3.64 -0.42 -6.56
N ALA A 36 2.37 -0.47 -7.01
CA ALA A 36 1.84 0.43 -8.04
C ALA A 36 1.75 1.91 -7.62
N GLY A 37 2.01 2.24 -6.36
CA GLY A 37 2.22 3.62 -5.89
C GLY A 37 3.68 4.07 -5.99
N LEU A 38 4.60 3.15 -6.28
CA LEU A 38 6.05 3.40 -6.33
C LEU A 38 6.62 3.26 -7.75
N LYS A 39 5.99 2.44 -8.59
CA LYS A 39 6.32 2.32 -10.02
C LYS A 39 5.08 2.15 -10.88
N GLY A 40 5.24 2.29 -12.21
CA GLY A 40 4.18 2.05 -13.18
C GLY A 40 4.03 0.55 -13.50
N TYR A 41 2.80 0.16 -13.81
CA TYR A 41 2.45 -1.14 -14.37
C TYR A 41 1.61 -0.95 -15.63
N ALA A 42 1.89 -1.74 -16.66
CA ALA A 42 1.09 -1.72 -17.89
C ALA A 42 -0.37 -2.10 -17.61
N TYR A 43 -1.28 -1.46 -18.31
CA TYR A 43 -2.73 -1.72 -18.30
C TYR A 43 -3.49 -1.35 -17.01
N VAL A 44 -2.82 -0.74 -16.02
CA VAL A 44 -3.43 -0.31 -14.74
C VAL A 44 -3.14 1.16 -14.41
N SER A 45 -3.02 2.03 -15.42
CA SER A 45 -2.62 3.43 -15.25
C SER A 45 -3.48 4.21 -14.26
N ALA A 46 -4.80 4.06 -14.29
CA ALA A 46 -5.70 4.73 -13.35
C ALA A 46 -5.50 4.25 -11.89
N TYR A 47 -5.22 2.96 -11.70
CA TYR A 47 -4.89 2.41 -10.40
C TYR A 47 -3.53 2.93 -9.90
N ALA A 48 -2.52 2.89 -10.76
CA ALA A 48 -1.19 3.40 -10.44
C ALA A 48 -1.26 4.90 -10.08
N ALA A 49 -1.99 5.71 -10.85
CA ALA A 49 -2.18 7.13 -10.56
C ALA A 49 -2.83 7.37 -9.19
N ALA A 50 -3.88 6.60 -8.84
CA ALA A 50 -4.51 6.68 -7.53
C ALA A 50 -3.54 6.32 -6.40
N LYS A 51 -2.77 5.24 -6.57
CA LYS A 51 -1.82 4.77 -5.56
C LYS A 51 -0.61 5.72 -5.40
N HIS A 52 -0.11 6.31 -6.48
CA HIS A 52 0.87 7.41 -6.40
C HIS A 52 0.30 8.63 -5.67
N GLY A 53 -0.97 8.96 -5.89
CA GLY A 53 -1.67 10.03 -5.18
C GLY A 53 -1.69 9.81 -3.66
N VAL A 54 -1.89 8.57 -3.20
CA VAL A 54 -1.83 8.25 -1.75
C VAL A 54 -0.42 8.44 -1.20
N ILE A 55 0.63 8.12 -1.95
CA ILE A 55 2.02 8.37 -1.54
C ILE A 55 2.28 9.89 -1.41
N GLY A 56 1.79 10.68 -2.38
CA GLY A 56 1.85 12.15 -2.32
C GLY A 56 1.13 12.69 -1.07
N LEU A 57 -0.10 12.23 -0.82
CA LEU A 57 -0.88 12.57 0.37
C LEU A 57 -0.12 12.22 1.67
N THR A 58 0.43 11.01 1.76
CA THR A 58 1.21 10.52 2.91
C THR A 58 2.37 11.44 3.22
N ARG A 59 3.14 11.83 2.20
CA ARG A 59 4.32 12.69 2.34
C ARG A 59 3.94 14.12 2.75
N SER A 60 2.89 14.69 2.16
CA SER A 60 2.42 16.04 2.47
C SER A 60 1.91 16.13 3.90
N LEU A 61 1.02 15.20 4.31
CA LEU A 61 0.49 15.18 5.68
C LEU A 61 1.60 14.92 6.73
N ALA A 62 2.62 14.13 6.40
CA ALA A 62 3.75 13.93 7.30
C ALA A 62 4.50 15.24 7.59
N LEU A 63 4.65 16.11 6.59
CA LEU A 63 5.25 17.43 6.76
C LEU A 63 4.34 18.37 7.53
N GLU A 64 3.05 18.39 7.23
CA GLU A 64 2.07 19.23 7.90
C GLU A 64 1.94 18.91 9.40
N LEU A 65 2.18 17.65 9.77
CA LEU A 65 2.03 17.15 11.15
C LEU A 65 3.36 16.96 11.89
N ALA A 66 4.48 17.42 11.29
CA ALA A 66 5.84 17.17 11.79
C ALA A 66 6.10 17.69 13.21
N GLU A 67 5.42 18.74 13.64
CA GLU A 67 5.53 19.31 14.99
C GLU A 67 4.67 18.58 16.04
N THR A 68 3.96 17.51 15.64
CA THR A 68 3.14 16.68 16.53
C THR A 68 3.79 15.31 16.73
N ALA A 69 3.20 14.47 17.60
CA ALA A 69 3.55 13.05 17.69
C ALA A 69 2.68 12.17 16.78
N ILE A 70 2.05 12.74 15.76
CA ILE A 70 1.31 12.01 14.73
C ILE A 70 2.27 11.64 13.60
N THR A 71 2.31 10.35 13.22
CA THR A 71 3.05 9.91 12.05
C THR A 71 2.11 9.47 10.93
N VAL A 72 2.53 9.69 9.69
CA VAL A 72 1.76 9.33 8.49
C VAL A 72 2.66 8.51 7.57
N ASN A 73 2.30 7.25 7.31
CA ASN A 73 3.10 6.34 6.51
C ASN A 73 2.24 5.51 5.55
N ALA A 74 2.88 4.90 4.59
CA ALA A 74 2.28 3.96 3.65
C ALA A 74 3.02 2.62 3.68
N VAL A 75 2.29 1.52 3.61
CA VAL A 75 2.82 0.18 3.31
C VAL A 75 2.47 -0.15 1.87
N CYS A 76 3.44 -0.59 1.09
CA CYS A 76 3.32 -0.82 -0.34
C CYS A 76 3.58 -2.31 -0.66
N PRO A 77 2.55 -3.17 -0.53
CA PRO A 77 2.70 -4.59 -0.85
C PRO A 77 2.88 -4.82 -2.36
N GLY A 78 3.65 -5.87 -2.69
CA GLY A 78 3.61 -6.52 -3.99
C GLY A 78 2.39 -7.44 -4.12
N PHE A 79 2.44 -8.39 -5.06
CA PHE A 79 1.37 -9.39 -5.21
C PHE A 79 1.25 -10.23 -3.94
N THR A 80 0.12 -10.07 -3.25
CA THR A 80 -0.14 -10.67 -1.93
C THR A 80 -1.22 -11.75 -2.04
N LEU A 81 -1.04 -12.89 -1.37
CA LEU A 81 -1.99 -14.01 -1.34
C LEU A 81 -3.32 -13.58 -0.70
N THR A 82 -4.24 -13.15 -1.53
CA THR A 82 -5.58 -12.67 -1.15
C THR A 82 -6.61 -13.16 -2.16
N PRO A 83 -7.92 -13.12 -1.84
CA PRO A 83 -8.97 -13.42 -2.82
C PRO A 83 -8.92 -12.53 -4.07
N MET A 84 -8.34 -11.35 -3.99
CA MET A 84 -8.13 -10.47 -5.14
C MET A 84 -7.07 -11.04 -6.09
N LEU A 85 -5.99 -11.60 -5.55
CA LEU A 85 -4.94 -12.26 -6.34
C LEU A 85 -5.50 -13.50 -7.06
N GLU A 86 -6.30 -14.32 -6.39
CA GLU A 86 -6.94 -15.49 -7.00
C GLU A 86 -7.76 -15.10 -8.23
N ARG A 87 -8.58 -14.05 -8.13
CA ARG A 87 -9.33 -13.51 -9.28
C ARG A 87 -8.42 -13.03 -10.41
N SER A 88 -7.26 -12.48 -10.07
CA SER A 88 -6.29 -12.03 -11.08
C SER A 88 -5.66 -13.21 -11.82
N ILE A 89 -5.34 -14.29 -11.11
CA ILE A 89 -4.84 -15.55 -11.69
C ILE A 89 -5.89 -16.14 -12.62
N GLU A 90 -7.14 -16.29 -12.16
CA GLU A 90 -8.26 -16.78 -12.95
C GLU A 90 -8.47 -15.94 -14.23
N ASN A 91 -8.41 -14.61 -14.11
CA ASN A 91 -8.54 -13.71 -15.26
C ASN A 91 -7.42 -13.91 -16.30
N ILE A 92 -6.18 -14.14 -15.85
CA ILE A 92 -5.05 -14.42 -16.75
C ILE A 92 -5.31 -15.75 -17.46
N MET A 93 -5.65 -16.81 -16.74
CA MET A 93 -5.94 -18.12 -17.31
C MET A 93 -7.05 -18.03 -18.37
N ASN A 94 -8.16 -17.37 -18.04
CA ASN A 94 -9.31 -17.22 -18.93
C ASN A 94 -9.00 -16.42 -20.20
N LYS A 95 -8.18 -15.37 -20.10
CA LYS A 95 -7.86 -14.49 -21.23
C LYS A 95 -6.73 -15.00 -22.11
N THR A 96 -5.82 -15.79 -21.54
CA THR A 96 -4.59 -16.19 -22.27
C THR A 96 -4.48 -17.69 -22.56
N GLY A 97 -5.36 -18.51 -21.97
CA GLY A 97 -5.27 -19.97 -22.04
C GLY A 97 -4.10 -20.59 -21.27
N LYS A 98 -3.36 -19.79 -20.48
CA LYS A 98 -2.24 -20.26 -19.66
C LYS A 98 -2.73 -21.17 -18.53
N SER A 99 -1.89 -22.10 -18.13
CA SER A 99 -2.08 -22.87 -16.90
C SER A 99 -1.98 -21.98 -15.67
N ARG A 100 -2.50 -22.43 -14.53
CA ARG A 100 -2.36 -21.73 -13.24
C ARG A 100 -0.89 -21.43 -12.91
N GLN A 101 -0.03 -22.43 -13.08
CA GLN A 101 1.40 -22.28 -12.79
C GLN A 101 2.07 -21.19 -13.65
N GLU A 102 1.73 -21.11 -14.94
CA GLU A 102 2.24 -20.05 -15.83
C GLU A 102 1.69 -18.68 -15.47
N ALA A 103 0.44 -18.59 -15.01
CA ALA A 103 -0.16 -17.35 -14.56
C ALA A 103 0.49 -16.85 -13.26
N GLU A 104 0.71 -17.75 -12.29
CA GLU A 104 1.41 -17.43 -11.03
C GLU A 104 2.87 -17.02 -11.29
N ALA A 105 3.58 -17.75 -12.15
CA ALA A 105 4.95 -17.40 -12.54
C ALA A 105 5.03 -16.02 -13.20
N ALA A 106 4.06 -15.64 -14.02
CA ALA A 106 4.00 -14.31 -14.63
C ALA A 106 3.79 -13.20 -13.61
N LEU A 107 3.02 -13.44 -12.55
CA LEU A 107 2.77 -12.47 -11.48
C LEU A 107 3.94 -12.36 -10.49
N THR A 108 4.66 -13.46 -10.25
CA THR A 108 5.83 -13.48 -9.36
C THR A 108 7.13 -13.10 -10.05
N ALA A 109 7.15 -13.00 -11.38
CA ALA A 109 8.36 -12.70 -12.16
C ALA A 109 9.06 -11.38 -11.76
N GLY A 110 8.29 -10.41 -11.24
CA GLY A 110 8.83 -9.15 -10.74
C GLY A 110 9.41 -9.23 -9.32
N ASN A 111 9.10 -10.28 -8.56
CA ASN A 111 9.56 -10.44 -7.20
C ASN A 111 10.83 -11.32 -7.17
N PRO A 112 12.01 -10.79 -6.80
CA PRO A 112 13.25 -11.57 -6.71
C PRO A 112 13.19 -12.80 -5.80
N GLN A 113 12.30 -12.80 -4.79
CA GLN A 113 12.08 -13.99 -3.94
C GLN A 113 11.27 -15.09 -4.65
N GLY A 114 10.71 -14.86 -5.85
CA GLY A 114 9.98 -15.84 -6.65
C GLY A 114 8.69 -16.35 -6.01
N ARG A 115 8.10 -15.60 -5.09
CA ARG A 115 6.88 -15.98 -4.37
C ARG A 115 5.93 -14.82 -4.20
N PHE A 116 4.69 -15.09 -3.84
CA PHE A 116 3.77 -14.07 -3.37
C PHE A 116 4.09 -13.63 -1.94
N VAL A 117 3.75 -12.38 -1.63
CA VAL A 117 3.78 -11.84 -0.28
C VAL A 117 2.64 -12.47 0.53
N LEU A 118 2.89 -12.74 1.81
CA LEU A 118 1.85 -13.21 2.71
C LEU A 118 1.11 -12.02 3.35
N PRO A 119 -0.21 -12.10 3.58
CA PRO A 119 -0.96 -11.06 4.27
C PRO A 119 -0.37 -10.70 5.64
N GLU A 120 0.17 -11.70 6.34
CA GLU A 120 0.83 -11.55 7.64
C GLU A 120 2.09 -10.69 7.56
N GLU A 121 2.87 -10.78 6.47
CA GLU A 121 4.06 -9.94 6.26
C GLU A 121 3.66 -8.46 6.10
N VAL A 122 2.55 -8.20 5.42
CA VAL A 122 1.99 -6.84 5.29
C VAL A 122 1.48 -6.35 6.64
N ALA A 123 0.75 -7.20 7.38
CA ALA A 123 0.22 -6.87 8.69
C ALA A 123 1.33 -6.52 9.70
N GLN A 124 2.44 -7.27 9.70
CA GLN A 124 3.59 -6.99 10.56
C GLN A 124 4.24 -5.63 10.23
N ALA A 125 4.34 -5.26 8.97
CA ALA A 125 4.83 -3.94 8.56
C ALA A 125 3.92 -2.80 9.08
N VAL A 126 2.59 -2.98 8.98
CA VAL A 126 1.62 -2.03 9.55
C VAL A 126 1.76 -1.95 11.07
N MET A 127 1.82 -3.09 11.75
CA MET A 127 1.98 -3.15 13.22
C MET A 127 3.27 -2.46 13.68
N TYR A 128 4.37 -2.64 12.95
CA TYR A 128 5.62 -1.94 13.24
C TYR A 128 5.46 -0.42 13.16
N LEU A 129 4.83 0.09 12.09
CA LEU A 129 4.58 1.52 11.91
C LEU A 129 3.58 2.10 12.92
N CYS A 130 2.69 1.27 13.47
CA CYS A 130 1.77 1.64 14.54
C CYS A 130 2.40 1.54 15.93
N GLY A 131 3.55 0.92 16.05
CA GLY A 131 4.21 0.64 17.32
C GLY A 131 4.79 1.87 18.03
N PRO A 132 5.16 1.74 19.31
CA PRO A 132 5.68 2.86 20.12
C PRO A 132 7.07 3.32 19.66
N HIS A 133 7.84 2.48 18.96
CA HIS A 133 9.22 2.76 18.56
C HIS A 133 9.33 3.34 17.13
N SER A 134 8.19 3.64 16.47
CA SER A 134 8.15 4.20 15.11
C SER A 134 7.94 5.72 15.08
N GLY A 135 8.08 6.41 16.20
CA GLY A 135 7.78 7.84 16.32
C GLY A 135 8.58 8.76 15.38
N SER A 136 9.80 8.37 15.00
CA SER A 136 10.62 9.12 14.03
C SER A 136 10.44 8.64 12.58
N ILE A 137 9.52 7.69 12.33
CA ILE A 137 9.22 7.19 10.99
C ILE A 137 7.92 7.83 10.52
N THR A 138 8.05 8.83 9.64
CA THR A 138 6.91 9.53 9.04
C THR A 138 7.23 9.87 7.58
N GLY A 139 6.21 9.98 6.74
CA GLY A 139 6.34 10.25 5.31
C GLY A 139 6.90 9.09 4.49
N GLN A 140 7.02 7.89 5.08
CA GLN A 140 7.64 6.74 4.42
C GLN A 140 6.63 5.92 3.61
N ALA A 141 7.12 5.34 2.52
CA ALA A 141 6.42 4.35 1.72
C ALA A 141 7.21 3.04 1.78
N LEU A 142 6.85 2.20 2.76
CA LEU A 142 7.55 0.95 3.05
C LEU A 142 7.11 -0.15 2.08
N SER A 143 8.02 -0.59 1.22
CA SER A 143 7.77 -1.71 0.32
C SER A 143 7.81 -3.05 1.06
N VAL A 144 6.82 -3.91 0.80
CA VAL A 144 6.77 -5.32 1.24
C VAL A 144 6.55 -6.16 0.00
N SER A 145 7.62 -6.36 -0.78
CA SER A 145 7.50 -6.86 -2.17
C SER A 145 8.58 -7.89 -2.55
N GLY A 146 9.36 -8.39 -1.58
CA GLY A 146 10.42 -9.35 -1.84
C GLY A 146 11.57 -8.81 -2.70
N GLY A 147 11.75 -7.49 -2.72
CA GLY A 147 12.81 -6.83 -3.50
C GLY A 147 12.39 -6.38 -4.90
N GLU A 148 11.09 -6.38 -5.21
CA GLU A 148 10.56 -5.87 -6.48
C GLU A 148 10.82 -4.36 -6.65
N ILE A 149 10.86 -3.64 -5.54
CA ILE A 149 11.17 -2.20 -5.43
C ILE A 149 12.00 -1.99 -4.18
#